data_1f5d8d295079b8681905449b5bcd0beb
#
_entry.id   1f5d8d295079b8681905449b5bcd0beb
#
_cell.length_a   1.000
_cell.length_b   1.000
_cell.length_c   1.000
_cell.angle_alpha   90.00
_cell.angle_beta   90.00
_cell.angle_gamma   90.00
#
_symmetry.space_group_name_H-M   'P 1'
#
loop_
_entity.id
_entity.type
_entity.pdbx_description
1 polymer ?
#
loop_
_entity_poly.entity_id
_entity_poly.type
_entity_poly.pdbx_seq_one_letter_code
_entity_poly.pdbx_strand_id
1 'polypeptide(L)'
;MAEHDEQILAASKKHPIAKLEKGQLFKYGTAGFRMRDNLLEGVTFRVGLLSALRSRKQGGQAIGVMITASHNPASDNGVKIVDPMGEMLDQDWEKYATTLVNCPTDEELVRCYNELAKHLKVELKAPAKVIYGRDTRPSGHTLVTALASALQATNAEYVDYKLLTTPQLHYLVRATNTEGTPLSYGKVSEVGYYEKLAEAFARAVRGRKINGPVAVDCANGVGGPKLTEFLKYIPKDKVAIDIKVVNDDVLRPEVLNLDVGSPSPRPASPST
;
A
#
# COMPACT_ATOMS: atom_id res chain seq x y z
N MET A 1 -21.45 -22.91 -13.17
CA MET A 1 -20.32 -22.05 -12.77
C MET A 1 -19.44 -22.88 -11.84
N ALA A 2 -18.13 -22.72 -11.86
CA ALA A 2 -17.31 -23.37 -10.85
C ALA A 2 -17.57 -22.72 -9.48
N GLU A 3 -17.45 -23.46 -8.38
CA GLU A 3 -17.67 -22.95 -7.01
C GLU A 3 -16.88 -21.65 -6.74
N HIS A 4 -15.66 -21.61 -7.24
CA HIS A 4 -14.80 -20.43 -7.17
C HIS A 4 -15.41 -19.19 -7.87
N ASP A 5 -16.05 -19.38 -9.03
CA ASP A 5 -16.70 -18.28 -9.76
C ASP A 5 -17.90 -17.73 -8.99
N GLU A 6 -18.66 -18.60 -8.33
CA GLU A 6 -19.81 -18.21 -7.51
C GLU A 6 -19.37 -17.43 -6.28
N GLN A 7 -18.25 -17.82 -5.67
CA GLN A 7 -17.67 -17.08 -4.54
C GLN A 7 -17.23 -15.66 -4.93
N ILE A 8 -16.51 -15.52 -6.07
CA ILE A 8 -16.10 -14.20 -6.57
C ILE A 8 -17.33 -13.37 -6.94
N LEU A 9 -18.31 -13.93 -7.64
CA LEU A 9 -19.53 -13.25 -8.05
C LEU A 9 -20.34 -12.77 -6.84
N ALA A 10 -20.50 -13.61 -5.81
CA ALA A 10 -21.21 -13.24 -4.59
C ALA A 10 -20.49 -12.16 -3.78
N ALA A 11 -19.16 -12.19 -3.77
CA ALA A 11 -18.35 -11.19 -3.10
C ALA A 11 -18.34 -9.85 -3.87
N SER A 12 -18.21 -9.86 -5.20
CA SER A 12 -18.16 -8.64 -6.02
C SER A 12 -19.45 -7.81 -5.92
N LYS A 13 -20.60 -8.46 -5.81
CA LYS A 13 -21.92 -7.79 -5.60
C LYS A 13 -21.98 -6.95 -4.32
N LYS A 14 -21.16 -7.26 -3.32
CA LYS A 14 -21.05 -6.49 -2.07
C LYS A 14 -20.16 -5.26 -2.21
N HIS A 15 -19.32 -5.24 -3.23
CA HIS A 15 -18.33 -4.18 -3.51
C HIS A 15 -18.46 -3.69 -4.95
N PRO A 16 -19.58 -3.04 -5.30
CA PRO A 16 -19.85 -2.62 -6.67
C PRO A 16 -18.80 -1.62 -7.16
N ILE A 17 -18.47 -1.68 -8.44
CA ILE A 17 -17.62 -0.67 -9.05
C ILE A 17 -18.36 0.65 -9.20
N ALA A 18 -17.72 1.74 -8.81
CA ALA A 18 -18.28 3.08 -9.00
C ALA A 18 -18.35 3.42 -10.50
N LYS A 19 -19.42 4.12 -10.88
CA LYS A 19 -19.57 4.63 -12.25
C LYS A 19 -18.77 5.92 -12.40
N LEU A 20 -17.90 5.94 -13.37
CA LEU A 20 -17.20 7.16 -13.80
C LEU A 20 -18.02 7.90 -14.87
N GLU A 21 -17.65 9.13 -15.15
CA GLU A 21 -18.21 9.89 -16.26
C GLU A 21 -17.96 9.19 -17.60
N LYS A 22 -18.82 9.46 -18.58
CA LYS A 22 -18.75 8.80 -19.89
C LYS A 22 -17.36 9.00 -20.52
N GLY A 23 -16.71 7.89 -20.86
CA GLY A 23 -15.39 7.86 -21.50
C GLY A 23 -14.21 7.88 -20.51
N GLN A 24 -14.47 7.97 -19.21
CA GLN A 24 -13.42 7.83 -18.20
C GLN A 24 -13.21 6.36 -17.82
N LEU A 25 -11.97 6.01 -17.48
CA LEU A 25 -11.56 4.69 -17.02
C LEU A 25 -10.68 4.82 -15.79
N PHE A 26 -10.77 3.85 -14.91
CA PHE A 26 -9.77 3.64 -13.87
C PHE A 26 -8.45 3.24 -14.52
N LYS A 27 -7.36 3.91 -14.16
CA LYS A 27 -6.03 3.61 -14.70
C LYS A 27 -5.07 3.30 -13.56
N TYR A 28 -4.38 2.18 -13.67
CA TYR A 28 -3.25 1.89 -12.81
C TYR A 28 -2.03 2.64 -13.33
N GLY A 29 -1.37 3.39 -12.47
CA GLY A 29 -0.14 4.10 -12.80
C GLY A 29 0.95 3.80 -11.77
N THR A 30 2.07 4.51 -11.84
CA THR A 30 3.23 4.32 -10.93
C THR A 30 2.84 4.36 -9.45
N ALA A 31 1.79 5.12 -9.09
CA ALA A 31 1.29 5.22 -7.71
C ALA A 31 0.12 4.26 -7.43
N GLY A 32 -0.19 3.32 -8.32
CA GLY A 32 -1.39 2.50 -8.28
C GLY A 32 -2.64 3.25 -8.75
N PHE A 33 -3.82 2.78 -8.34
CA PHE A 33 -5.05 3.56 -8.48
C PHE A 33 -5.10 4.62 -7.40
N ARG A 34 -5.32 5.88 -7.77
CA ARG A 34 -5.42 7.01 -6.85
C ARG A 34 -6.51 7.98 -7.29
N MET A 35 -7.48 8.23 -6.41
CA MET A 35 -8.62 9.11 -6.69
C MET A 35 -9.41 9.41 -5.41
N ARG A 36 -10.59 10.03 -5.56
CA ARG A 36 -11.54 10.17 -4.46
C ARG A 36 -11.85 8.82 -3.83
N ASP A 37 -11.85 8.76 -2.52
CA ASP A 37 -11.95 7.54 -1.74
C ASP A 37 -13.26 6.78 -1.95
N ASN A 38 -14.37 7.50 -2.15
CA ASN A 38 -15.69 6.93 -2.42
C ASN A 38 -15.80 6.17 -3.76
N LEU A 39 -14.80 6.27 -4.63
CA LEU A 39 -14.73 5.54 -5.90
C LEU A 39 -13.91 4.25 -5.80
N LEU A 40 -13.24 4.00 -4.68
CA LEU A 40 -12.18 3.00 -4.61
C LEU A 40 -12.61 1.64 -4.06
N GLU A 41 -13.80 1.50 -3.49
CA GLU A 41 -14.21 0.24 -2.85
C GLU A 41 -14.18 -0.92 -3.85
N GLY A 42 -14.92 -0.83 -4.95
CA GLY A 42 -14.93 -1.85 -6.00
C GLY A 42 -13.58 -2.00 -6.73
N VAL A 43 -12.80 -0.92 -6.83
CA VAL A 43 -11.42 -0.95 -7.34
C VAL A 43 -10.55 -1.82 -6.44
N THR A 44 -10.62 -1.60 -5.11
CA THR A 44 -9.80 -2.33 -4.13
C THR A 44 -10.16 -3.81 -4.06
N PHE A 45 -11.45 -4.14 -4.17
CA PHE A 45 -11.89 -5.54 -4.33
C PHE A 45 -11.18 -6.20 -5.52
N ARG A 46 -11.20 -5.57 -6.70
CA ARG A 46 -10.60 -6.10 -7.93
C ARG A 46 -9.08 -6.16 -7.86
N VAL A 47 -8.45 -5.22 -7.16
CA VAL A 47 -7.01 -5.30 -6.84
C VAL A 47 -6.71 -6.51 -5.97
N GLY A 48 -7.58 -6.87 -5.04
CA GLY A 48 -7.44 -8.09 -4.23
C GLY A 48 -7.43 -9.36 -5.09
N LEU A 49 -8.36 -9.47 -6.06
CA LEU A 49 -8.38 -10.57 -7.03
C LEU A 49 -7.07 -10.66 -7.81
N LEU A 50 -6.60 -9.51 -8.32
CA LEU A 50 -5.35 -9.46 -9.09
C LEU A 50 -4.13 -9.82 -8.25
N SER A 51 -4.10 -9.37 -6.98
CA SER A 51 -2.98 -9.68 -6.06
C SER A 51 -2.88 -11.17 -5.76
N ALA A 52 -4.01 -11.86 -5.56
CA ALA A 52 -4.04 -13.31 -5.42
C ALA A 52 -3.55 -14.01 -6.69
N LEU A 53 -3.95 -13.53 -7.87
CA LEU A 53 -3.49 -14.04 -9.16
C LEU A 53 -1.98 -13.83 -9.35
N ARG A 54 -1.48 -12.65 -8.97
CA ARG A 54 -0.05 -12.32 -9.02
C ARG A 54 0.77 -13.21 -8.10
N SER A 55 0.31 -13.44 -6.87
CA SER A 55 0.96 -14.36 -5.92
C SER A 55 1.09 -15.77 -6.51
N ARG A 56 0.00 -16.31 -7.05
CA ARG A 56 0.00 -17.61 -7.73
C ARG A 56 0.99 -17.66 -8.90
N LYS A 57 1.02 -16.60 -9.72
CA LYS A 57 1.98 -16.49 -10.82
C LYS A 57 3.42 -16.48 -10.34
N GLN A 58 3.67 -15.97 -9.16
CA GLN A 58 4.98 -15.93 -8.50
C GLN A 58 5.23 -17.16 -7.60
N GLY A 59 4.52 -18.28 -7.83
CA GLY A 59 4.72 -19.52 -7.09
C GLY A 59 4.27 -19.48 -5.63
N GLY A 60 3.30 -18.63 -5.29
CA GLY A 60 2.77 -18.49 -3.94
C GLY A 60 3.54 -17.49 -3.08
N GLN A 61 4.50 -16.77 -3.64
CA GLN A 61 5.21 -15.71 -2.91
C GLN A 61 4.24 -14.62 -2.44
N ALA A 62 4.53 -14.01 -1.29
CA ALA A 62 3.74 -12.94 -0.74
C ALA A 62 3.77 -11.70 -1.65
N ILE A 63 2.59 -11.18 -1.96
CA ILE A 63 2.37 -9.92 -2.66
C ILE A 63 1.89 -8.90 -1.63
N GLY A 64 2.37 -7.66 -1.72
CA GLY A 64 1.92 -6.58 -0.86
C GLY A 64 0.78 -5.79 -1.49
N VAL A 65 -0.15 -5.28 -0.65
CA VAL A 65 -1.14 -4.28 -1.05
C VAL A 65 -1.12 -3.12 -0.07
N MET A 66 -0.78 -1.92 -0.55
CA MET A 66 -0.79 -0.70 0.25
C MET A 66 -1.98 0.17 -0.07
N ILE A 67 -2.74 0.54 0.96
CA ILE A 67 -3.88 1.46 0.86
C ILE A 67 -3.44 2.81 1.41
N THR A 68 -3.19 3.75 0.52
CA THR A 68 -2.73 5.12 0.85
C THR A 68 -2.77 6.02 -0.37
N ALA A 69 -2.93 7.33 -0.15
CA ALA A 69 -2.72 8.35 -1.17
C ALA A 69 -1.58 9.32 -0.81
N SER A 70 -0.67 8.91 0.10
CA SER A 70 0.51 9.72 0.48
C SER A 70 0.12 11.14 0.96
N HIS A 71 0.54 12.19 0.24
CA HIS A 71 0.32 13.60 0.58
C HIS A 71 -0.99 14.21 0.04
N ASN A 72 -1.82 13.43 -0.65
CA ASN A 72 -3.12 13.92 -1.13
C ASN A 72 -4.05 14.30 0.04
N PRO A 73 -5.08 15.14 -0.18
CA PRO A 73 -6.10 15.44 0.81
C PRO A 73 -6.73 14.18 1.42
N ALA A 74 -7.28 14.29 2.62
CA ALA A 74 -7.90 13.17 3.34
C ALA A 74 -9.05 12.48 2.57
N SER A 75 -9.73 13.24 1.70
CA SER A 75 -10.82 12.77 0.82
C SER A 75 -10.37 11.93 -0.38
N ASP A 76 -9.06 11.83 -0.62
CA ASP A 76 -8.50 10.92 -1.61
C ASP A 76 -7.95 9.67 -0.92
N ASN A 77 -7.87 8.57 -1.64
CA ASN A 77 -7.13 7.40 -1.23
C ASN A 77 -6.53 6.72 -2.46
N GLY A 78 -5.85 5.63 -2.26
CA GLY A 78 -5.26 4.85 -3.33
C GLY A 78 -4.99 3.43 -2.92
N VAL A 79 -4.77 2.58 -3.90
CA VAL A 79 -4.38 1.19 -3.70
C VAL A 79 -3.30 0.81 -4.70
N LYS A 80 -2.22 0.23 -4.21
CA LYS A 80 -1.11 -0.23 -5.04
C LYS A 80 -0.60 -1.60 -4.62
N ILE A 81 -0.07 -2.34 -5.59
CA ILE A 81 0.50 -3.67 -5.42
C ILE A 81 2.01 -3.55 -5.30
N VAL A 82 2.60 -4.42 -4.47
CA VAL A 82 4.04 -4.56 -4.24
C VAL A 82 4.44 -5.98 -4.58
N ASP A 83 5.40 -6.13 -5.46
CA ASP A 83 5.93 -7.41 -5.93
C ASP A 83 6.88 -8.08 -4.91
N PRO A 84 7.23 -9.38 -5.07
CA PRO A 84 7.82 -10.21 -4.01
C PRO A 84 9.13 -9.72 -3.42
N MET A 85 9.97 -9.00 -4.18
CA MET A 85 11.25 -8.49 -3.66
C MET A 85 11.13 -7.07 -3.10
N GLY A 86 9.90 -6.59 -2.87
CA GLY A 86 9.62 -5.27 -2.34
C GLY A 86 9.69 -4.17 -3.40
N GLU A 87 9.61 -4.50 -4.66
CA GLU A 87 9.48 -3.58 -5.79
C GLU A 87 8.03 -3.22 -6.07
N MET A 88 7.81 -2.22 -6.91
CA MET A 88 6.49 -1.91 -7.43
C MET A 88 6.02 -3.03 -8.37
N LEU A 89 4.69 -3.11 -8.58
CA LEU A 89 4.12 -4.03 -9.56
C LEU A 89 4.80 -3.89 -10.93
N ASP A 90 5.13 -5.02 -11.53
CA ASP A 90 5.68 -5.11 -12.87
C ASP A 90 4.78 -4.35 -13.88
N GLN A 91 5.38 -3.51 -14.73
CA GLN A 91 4.68 -2.68 -15.71
C GLN A 91 3.78 -3.51 -16.64
N ASP A 92 4.20 -4.72 -17.00
CA ASP A 92 3.39 -5.61 -17.81
C ASP A 92 2.09 -6.04 -17.13
N TRP A 93 2.00 -5.90 -15.80
CA TRP A 93 0.81 -6.21 -15.01
C TRP A 93 -0.14 -5.03 -14.83
N GLU A 94 0.31 -3.80 -15.04
CA GLU A 94 -0.53 -2.59 -14.92
C GLU A 94 -1.73 -2.63 -15.91
N LYS A 95 -1.53 -3.18 -17.09
CA LYS A 95 -2.61 -3.39 -18.07
C LYS A 95 -3.67 -4.37 -17.57
N TYR A 96 -3.27 -5.44 -16.87
CA TYR A 96 -4.21 -6.40 -16.29
C TYR A 96 -4.99 -5.80 -15.12
N ALA A 97 -4.33 -4.99 -14.29
CA ALA A 97 -5.00 -4.22 -13.26
C ALA A 97 -6.06 -3.30 -13.84
N THR A 98 -5.70 -2.52 -14.86
CA THR A 98 -6.61 -1.62 -15.55
C THR A 98 -7.77 -2.38 -16.21
N THR A 99 -7.50 -3.49 -16.90
CA THR A 99 -8.54 -4.31 -17.56
C THR A 99 -9.53 -4.85 -16.53
N LEU A 100 -9.03 -5.49 -15.47
CA LEU A 100 -9.88 -6.14 -14.47
C LEU A 100 -10.76 -5.13 -13.71
N VAL A 101 -10.19 -3.97 -13.37
CA VAL A 101 -10.92 -2.93 -12.64
C VAL A 101 -12.04 -2.31 -13.50
N ASN A 102 -11.89 -2.23 -14.80
CA ASN A 102 -12.88 -1.64 -15.70
C ASN A 102 -13.92 -2.62 -16.26
N CYS A 103 -13.98 -3.86 -15.77
CA CYS A 103 -15.07 -4.77 -16.11
C CYS A 103 -16.41 -4.17 -15.66
N PRO A 104 -17.39 -3.97 -16.58
CA PRO A 104 -18.59 -3.19 -16.27
C PRO A 104 -19.61 -3.93 -15.40
N THR A 105 -19.61 -5.27 -15.42
CA THR A 105 -20.52 -6.10 -14.62
C THR A 105 -19.73 -7.13 -13.80
N ASP A 106 -20.38 -7.69 -12.79
CA ASP A 106 -19.77 -8.71 -11.93
C ASP A 106 -19.54 -10.03 -12.70
N GLU A 107 -20.41 -10.36 -13.64
CA GLU A 107 -20.28 -11.54 -14.50
C GLU A 107 -19.08 -11.38 -15.47
N GLU A 108 -18.90 -10.18 -16.04
CA GLU A 108 -17.74 -9.89 -16.87
C GLU A 108 -16.45 -9.85 -16.07
N LEU A 109 -16.50 -9.40 -14.81
CA LEU A 109 -15.36 -9.47 -13.90
C LEU A 109 -14.89 -10.91 -13.69
N VAL A 110 -15.81 -11.84 -13.37
CA VAL A 110 -15.48 -13.27 -13.18
C VAL A 110 -14.92 -13.86 -14.47
N ARG A 111 -15.54 -13.58 -15.62
CA ARG A 111 -15.04 -14.03 -16.91
C ARG A 111 -13.62 -13.53 -17.19
N CYS A 112 -13.41 -12.23 -17.05
CA CYS A 112 -12.11 -11.58 -17.26
C CYS A 112 -11.03 -12.16 -16.32
N TYR A 113 -11.36 -12.40 -15.06
CA TYR A 113 -10.43 -13.02 -14.10
C TYR A 113 -9.99 -14.42 -14.56
N ASN A 114 -10.93 -15.26 -15.01
CA ASN A 114 -10.63 -16.59 -15.51
C ASN A 114 -9.83 -16.56 -16.82
N GLU A 115 -10.17 -15.65 -17.74
CA GLU A 115 -9.43 -15.45 -18.99
C GLU A 115 -7.98 -15.00 -18.72
N LEU A 116 -7.79 -14.09 -17.77
CA LEU A 116 -6.44 -13.66 -17.33
C LEU A 116 -5.67 -14.82 -16.72
N ALA A 117 -6.29 -15.62 -15.84
CA ALA A 117 -5.63 -16.79 -15.26
C ALA A 117 -5.17 -17.79 -16.33
N LYS A 118 -6.03 -18.05 -17.32
CA LYS A 118 -5.70 -18.92 -18.47
C LYS A 118 -4.57 -18.35 -19.33
N HIS A 119 -4.67 -17.06 -19.69
CA HIS A 119 -3.66 -16.36 -20.47
C HIS A 119 -2.28 -16.36 -19.79
N LEU A 120 -2.27 -16.12 -18.48
CA LEU A 120 -1.07 -16.09 -17.67
C LEU A 120 -0.59 -17.49 -17.26
N LYS A 121 -1.33 -18.55 -17.61
CA LYS A 121 -1.06 -19.94 -17.21
C LYS A 121 -0.92 -20.06 -15.69
N VAL A 122 -1.88 -19.50 -14.96
CA VAL A 122 -1.94 -19.56 -13.50
C VAL A 122 -2.93 -20.62 -13.06
N GLU A 123 -2.50 -21.53 -12.20
CA GLU A 123 -3.35 -22.51 -11.54
C GLU A 123 -4.11 -21.83 -10.38
N LEU A 124 -5.44 -21.69 -10.52
CA LEU A 124 -6.26 -20.95 -9.55
C LEU A 124 -6.39 -21.65 -8.18
N LYS A 125 -6.09 -22.94 -8.10
CA LYS A 125 -6.08 -23.70 -6.84
C LYS A 125 -4.72 -23.66 -6.14
N ALA A 126 -3.67 -23.16 -6.81
CA ALA A 126 -2.36 -23.00 -6.20
C ALA A 126 -2.42 -22.04 -5.00
N PRO A 127 -1.54 -22.21 -4.01
CA PRO A 127 -1.45 -21.28 -2.88
C PRO A 127 -1.21 -19.84 -3.34
N ALA A 128 -1.80 -18.90 -2.62
CA ALA A 128 -1.55 -17.48 -2.78
C ALA A 128 -1.41 -16.84 -1.41
N LYS A 129 -0.53 -15.85 -1.29
CA LYS A 129 -0.32 -15.08 -0.06
C LYS A 129 -0.30 -13.59 -0.36
N VAL A 130 -1.09 -12.83 0.40
CA VAL A 130 -1.15 -11.37 0.29
C VAL A 130 -0.97 -10.76 1.66
N ILE A 131 -0.08 -9.79 1.79
CA ILE A 131 0.07 -9.00 3.01
C ILE A 131 -0.30 -7.55 2.70
N TYR A 132 -0.97 -6.89 3.62
CA TYR A 132 -1.42 -5.54 3.35
C TYR A 132 -1.38 -4.63 4.57
N GLY A 133 -1.37 -3.35 4.30
CA GLY A 133 -1.46 -2.29 5.29
C GLY A 133 -2.13 -1.06 4.73
N ARG A 134 -2.44 -0.12 5.60
CA ARG A 134 -3.08 1.15 5.26
C ARG A 134 -2.48 2.30 6.07
N ASP A 135 -2.68 3.51 5.58
CA ASP A 135 -2.42 4.72 6.36
C ASP A 135 -3.61 5.07 7.30
N THR A 136 -3.64 6.28 7.84
CA THR A 136 -4.61 6.75 8.82
C THR A 136 -5.91 7.32 8.21
N ARG A 137 -6.08 7.26 6.90
CA ARG A 137 -7.28 7.79 6.22
C ARG A 137 -8.54 7.09 6.67
N PRO A 138 -9.66 7.83 6.90
CA PRO A 138 -10.94 7.25 7.35
C PRO A 138 -11.47 6.15 6.45
N SER A 139 -11.35 6.32 5.12
CA SER A 139 -11.80 5.34 4.14
C SER A 139 -11.01 4.02 4.14
N GLY A 140 -9.85 3.98 4.83
CA GLY A 140 -8.99 2.80 4.89
C GLY A 140 -9.71 1.54 5.38
N HIS A 141 -10.66 1.64 6.31
CA HIS A 141 -11.42 0.48 6.81
C HIS A 141 -12.32 -0.15 5.74
N THR A 142 -13.06 0.66 5.00
CA THR A 142 -13.93 0.20 3.91
C THR A 142 -13.10 -0.49 2.83
N LEU A 143 -11.98 0.12 2.45
CA LEU A 143 -11.10 -0.44 1.41
C LEU A 143 -10.44 -1.75 1.85
N VAL A 144 -10.00 -1.86 3.11
CA VAL A 144 -9.48 -3.13 3.67
C VAL A 144 -10.55 -4.22 3.67
N THR A 145 -11.80 -3.90 3.99
CA THR A 145 -12.90 -4.87 3.96
C THR A 145 -13.13 -5.40 2.54
N ALA A 146 -13.13 -4.54 1.54
CA ALA A 146 -13.25 -4.92 0.14
C ALA A 146 -12.07 -5.81 -0.31
N LEU A 147 -10.84 -5.44 0.06
CA LEU A 147 -9.65 -6.24 -0.21
C LEU A 147 -9.74 -7.65 0.40
N ALA A 148 -10.06 -7.73 1.69
CA ALA A 148 -10.17 -9.00 2.42
C ALA A 148 -11.28 -9.90 1.83
N SER A 149 -12.41 -9.32 1.41
CA SER A 149 -13.50 -10.03 0.74
C SER A 149 -13.04 -10.71 -0.56
N ALA A 150 -12.21 -10.02 -1.37
CA ALA A 150 -11.64 -10.59 -2.59
C ALA A 150 -10.65 -11.73 -2.28
N LEU A 151 -9.81 -11.56 -1.26
CA LEU A 151 -8.82 -12.57 -0.86
C LEU A 151 -9.52 -13.83 -0.32
N GLN A 152 -10.59 -13.67 0.46
CA GLN A 152 -11.42 -14.79 0.92
C GLN A 152 -12.09 -15.51 -0.25
N ALA A 153 -12.70 -14.77 -1.19
CA ALA A 153 -13.36 -15.35 -2.36
C ALA A 153 -12.38 -16.11 -3.28
N THR A 154 -11.10 -15.83 -3.20
CA THR A 154 -10.04 -16.50 -3.96
C THR A 154 -9.25 -17.53 -3.16
N ASN A 155 -9.64 -17.82 -1.90
CA ASN A 155 -8.90 -18.70 -0.98
C ASN A 155 -7.41 -18.32 -0.86
N ALA A 156 -7.08 -17.04 -0.90
CA ALA A 156 -5.72 -16.57 -0.66
C ALA A 156 -5.47 -16.43 0.84
N GLU A 157 -4.31 -16.88 1.32
CA GLU A 157 -3.83 -16.54 2.65
C GLU A 157 -3.54 -15.05 2.72
N TYR A 158 -3.90 -14.39 3.83
CA TYR A 158 -3.59 -12.97 3.97
C TYR A 158 -3.27 -12.56 5.40
N VAL A 159 -2.45 -11.50 5.52
CA VAL A 159 -2.09 -10.87 6.79
C VAL A 159 -2.35 -9.37 6.72
N ASP A 160 -3.16 -8.87 7.66
CA ASP A 160 -3.43 -7.45 7.83
C ASP A 160 -2.46 -6.85 8.86
N TYR A 161 -1.48 -6.09 8.40
CA TYR A 161 -0.53 -5.36 9.24
C TYR A 161 -1.09 -4.05 9.80
N LYS A 162 -2.35 -3.73 9.56
CA LYS A 162 -3.04 -2.55 10.06
C LYS A 162 -2.38 -1.26 9.54
N LEU A 163 -1.91 -0.41 10.46
CA LEU A 163 -1.31 0.88 10.12
C LEU A 163 0.17 0.71 9.77
N LEU A 164 0.51 0.99 8.51
CA LEU A 164 1.87 0.98 7.99
C LEU A 164 2.15 2.23 7.16
N THR A 165 3.43 2.57 7.07
CA THR A 165 3.92 3.40 5.96
C THR A 165 4.21 2.53 4.74
N THR A 166 4.21 3.12 3.56
CA THR A 166 4.55 2.43 2.32
C THR A 166 5.90 1.69 2.39
N PRO A 167 7.01 2.30 2.83
CA PRO A 167 8.29 1.60 2.89
C PRO A 167 8.30 0.43 3.89
N GLN A 168 7.52 0.50 4.96
CA GLN A 168 7.37 -0.64 5.88
C GLN A 168 6.72 -1.83 5.18
N LEU A 169 5.68 -1.62 4.37
CA LEU A 169 5.06 -2.71 3.60
C LEU A 169 6.04 -3.31 2.59
N HIS A 170 6.77 -2.49 1.83
CA HIS A 170 7.77 -2.96 0.88
C HIS A 170 8.85 -3.81 1.57
N TYR A 171 9.30 -3.38 2.75
CA TYR A 171 10.23 -4.15 3.58
C TYR A 171 9.63 -5.49 3.99
N LEU A 172 8.40 -5.50 4.52
CA LEU A 172 7.73 -6.70 5.02
C LEU A 172 7.50 -7.74 3.91
N VAL A 173 7.11 -7.30 2.71
CA VAL A 173 6.96 -8.19 1.55
C VAL A 173 8.29 -8.90 1.26
N ARG A 174 9.38 -8.14 1.13
CA ARG A 174 10.69 -8.70 0.85
C ARG A 174 11.20 -9.58 1.99
N ALA A 175 11.05 -9.14 3.24
CA ALA A 175 11.46 -9.92 4.39
C ALA A 175 10.72 -11.26 4.46
N THR A 176 9.38 -11.26 4.23
CA THR A 176 8.57 -12.49 4.19
C THR A 176 9.07 -13.46 3.11
N ASN A 177 9.34 -12.98 1.90
CA ASN A 177 9.72 -13.84 0.79
C ASN A 177 11.18 -14.33 0.84
N THR A 178 12.00 -13.69 1.66
CA THR A 178 13.43 -14.05 1.80
C THR A 178 13.76 -14.69 3.15
N GLU A 179 12.77 -14.87 4.03
CA GLU A 179 12.96 -15.49 5.34
C GLU A 179 13.53 -16.91 5.19
N GLY A 180 14.54 -17.24 5.99
CA GLY A 180 15.17 -18.56 5.97
C GLY A 180 16.04 -18.86 4.73
N THR A 181 16.21 -17.89 3.83
CA THR A 181 17.08 -18.04 2.64
C THR A 181 18.43 -17.34 2.85
N PRO A 182 19.45 -17.66 2.04
CA PRO A 182 20.74 -16.91 2.02
C PRO A 182 20.58 -15.42 1.69
N LEU A 183 19.44 -15.02 1.10
CA LEU A 183 19.12 -13.64 0.73
C LEU A 183 18.24 -12.96 1.78
N SER A 184 18.13 -13.51 3.01
CA SER A 184 17.28 -12.98 4.07
C SER A 184 17.48 -11.46 4.24
N TYR A 185 16.38 -10.72 4.06
CA TYR A 185 16.41 -9.26 4.06
C TYR A 185 16.34 -8.68 5.49
N GLY A 186 15.85 -9.44 6.43
CA GLY A 186 15.71 -9.05 7.83
C GLY A 186 14.55 -9.77 8.53
N LYS A 187 14.26 -9.39 9.77
CA LYS A 187 13.16 -9.98 10.54
C LYS A 187 11.81 -9.57 9.95
N VAL A 188 10.85 -10.51 9.85
CA VAL A 188 9.49 -10.27 9.32
C VAL A 188 8.65 -9.56 10.39
N SER A 189 8.96 -8.30 10.66
CA SER A 189 8.23 -7.48 11.63
C SER A 189 8.50 -5.99 11.42
N GLU A 190 7.64 -5.11 11.96
CA GLU A 190 7.92 -3.67 12.00
C GLU A 190 9.19 -3.36 12.79
N VAL A 191 9.44 -4.09 13.88
CA VAL A 191 10.69 -3.95 14.66
C VAL A 191 11.91 -4.23 13.78
N GLY A 192 11.85 -5.27 12.96
CA GLY A 192 12.94 -5.57 12.00
C GLY A 192 13.20 -4.45 11.01
N TYR A 193 12.15 -3.76 10.56
CA TYR A 193 12.28 -2.56 9.73
C TYR A 193 13.01 -1.44 10.48
N TYR A 194 12.59 -1.15 11.71
CA TYR A 194 13.20 -0.09 12.51
C TYR A 194 14.67 -0.37 12.82
N GLU A 195 15.00 -1.59 13.27
CA GLU A 195 16.38 -2.01 13.55
C GLU A 195 17.27 -1.84 12.30
N LYS A 196 16.80 -2.35 11.15
CA LYS A 196 17.55 -2.25 9.89
C LYS A 196 17.76 -0.81 9.45
N LEU A 197 16.72 0.01 9.51
CA LEU A 197 16.78 1.41 9.11
C LEU A 197 17.66 2.24 10.04
N ALA A 198 17.58 2.01 11.37
CA ALA A 198 18.40 2.68 12.37
C ALA A 198 19.89 2.35 12.21
N GLU A 199 20.22 1.08 11.94
CA GLU A 199 21.59 0.67 11.65
C GLU A 199 22.11 1.33 10.37
N ALA A 200 21.32 1.35 9.30
CA ALA A 200 21.69 2.00 8.05
C ALA A 200 21.90 3.51 8.22
N PHE A 201 21.02 4.16 8.97
CA PHE A 201 21.13 5.58 9.30
C PHE A 201 22.40 5.87 10.10
N ALA A 202 22.69 5.08 11.14
CA ALA A 202 23.90 5.23 11.95
C ALA A 202 25.18 5.08 11.11
N ARG A 203 25.17 4.17 10.14
CA ARG A 203 26.31 4.03 9.18
C ARG A 203 26.44 5.26 8.27
N ALA A 204 25.31 5.78 7.76
CA ALA A 204 25.30 6.91 6.84
C ALA A 204 25.78 8.21 7.48
N VAL A 205 25.50 8.41 8.79
CA VAL A 205 25.89 9.62 9.53
C VAL A 205 27.18 9.47 10.33
N ARG A 206 27.88 8.36 10.20
CA ARG A 206 29.09 8.04 10.96
C ARG A 206 30.09 9.20 10.98
N GLY A 207 30.45 9.66 12.18
CA GLY A 207 31.43 10.74 12.37
C GLY A 207 30.94 12.14 11.98
N ARG A 208 29.68 12.29 11.57
CA ARG A 208 29.08 13.61 11.27
C ARG A 208 28.36 14.13 12.50
N LYS A 209 28.58 15.41 12.81
CA LYS A 209 27.76 16.16 13.78
C LYS A 209 26.58 16.78 13.05
N ILE A 210 25.38 16.53 13.55
CA ILE A 210 24.16 17.22 13.11
C ILE A 210 23.99 18.42 14.03
N ASN A 211 24.11 19.62 13.48
CA ASN A 211 24.03 20.85 14.26
C ASN A 211 22.57 21.28 14.45
N GLY A 212 22.14 21.32 15.71
CA GLY A 212 20.82 21.77 16.11
C GLY A 212 19.70 20.75 15.95
N PRO A 213 18.50 21.05 16.45
CA PRO A 213 17.34 20.19 16.34
C PRO A 213 16.80 20.16 14.90
N VAL A 214 16.29 19.01 14.51
CA VAL A 214 15.58 18.80 13.23
C VAL A 214 14.08 18.65 13.53
N ALA A 215 13.25 19.59 13.09
CA ALA A 215 11.81 19.43 13.13
C ALA A 215 11.35 18.61 11.94
N VAL A 216 10.58 17.54 12.20
CA VAL A 216 9.97 16.71 11.17
C VAL A 216 8.45 16.88 11.25
N ASP A 217 7.88 17.53 10.23
CA ASP A 217 6.45 17.70 10.09
C ASP A 217 5.85 16.41 9.52
N CYS A 218 5.00 15.73 10.30
CA CYS A 218 4.36 14.47 9.95
C CYS A 218 2.97 14.65 9.33
N ALA A 219 2.55 15.89 9.09
CA ALA A 219 1.30 16.22 8.41
C ALA A 219 0.06 15.51 9.00
N ASN A 220 0.07 15.21 10.28
CA ASN A 220 -0.95 14.46 11.02
C ASN A 220 -1.26 13.07 10.42
N GLY A 221 -0.29 12.48 9.70
CA GLY A 221 -0.39 11.19 9.05
C GLY A 221 0.31 10.06 9.81
N VAL A 222 0.25 8.86 9.23
CA VAL A 222 0.85 7.63 9.79
C VAL A 222 2.36 7.77 10.06
N GLY A 223 3.03 8.72 9.43
CA GLY A 223 4.45 9.01 9.65
C GLY A 223 4.77 9.42 11.08
N GLY A 224 3.88 10.15 11.76
CA GLY A 224 4.07 10.63 13.13
C GLY A 224 4.35 9.49 14.13
N PRO A 225 3.39 8.62 14.41
CA PRO A 225 3.59 7.51 15.34
C PRO A 225 4.70 6.55 14.89
N LYS A 226 4.88 6.33 13.58
CA LYS A 226 5.94 5.44 13.08
C LYS A 226 7.34 6.05 13.24
N LEU A 227 7.49 7.35 13.05
CA LEU A 227 8.76 8.05 13.32
C LEU A 227 9.07 8.05 14.83
N THR A 228 8.09 8.36 15.67
CA THR A 228 8.24 8.32 17.13
C THR A 228 8.72 6.96 17.62
N GLU A 229 8.16 5.87 17.05
CA GLU A 229 8.61 4.53 17.36
C GLU A 229 10.03 4.26 16.85
N PHE A 230 10.32 4.61 15.60
CA PHE A 230 11.64 4.46 14.97
C PHE A 230 12.77 5.12 15.77
N LEU A 231 12.53 6.32 16.32
CA LEU A 231 13.53 7.07 17.10
C LEU A 231 14.04 6.30 18.33
N LYS A 232 13.27 5.33 18.84
CA LYS A 232 13.69 4.46 19.97
C LYS A 232 14.81 3.49 19.57
N TYR A 233 14.94 3.18 18.28
CA TYR A 233 15.93 2.24 17.74
C TYR A 233 17.21 2.91 17.26
N ILE A 234 17.26 4.23 17.17
CA ILE A 234 18.48 4.96 16.81
C ILE A 234 19.52 4.79 17.94
N PRO A 235 20.72 4.27 17.65
CA PRO A 235 21.75 4.08 18.66
C PRO A 235 22.31 5.43 19.11
N LYS A 236 21.95 5.85 20.32
CA LYS A 236 22.30 7.16 20.89
C LYS A 236 23.81 7.36 21.13
N ASP A 237 24.54 6.26 21.27
CA ASP A 237 26.01 6.24 21.40
C ASP A 237 26.72 6.51 20.05
N LYS A 238 26.03 6.30 18.92
CA LYS A 238 26.59 6.46 17.57
C LYS A 238 26.04 7.65 16.81
N VAL A 239 24.83 8.11 17.17
CA VAL A 239 24.11 9.16 16.46
C VAL A 239 23.62 10.19 17.44
N ALA A 240 24.24 11.37 17.41
CA ALA A 240 23.75 12.53 18.16
C ALA A 240 22.85 13.38 17.23
N ILE A 241 21.54 13.12 17.27
CA ILE A 241 20.52 13.89 16.56
C ILE A 241 19.36 14.19 17.51
N ASP A 242 18.91 15.43 17.51
CA ASP A 242 17.70 15.86 18.19
C ASP A 242 16.60 16.03 17.15
N ILE A 243 15.63 15.10 17.15
CA ILE A 243 14.48 15.13 16.22
C ILE A 243 13.23 15.50 17.02
N LYS A 244 12.60 16.58 16.62
CA LYS A 244 11.31 17.03 17.13
C LYS A 244 10.23 16.69 16.12
N VAL A 245 9.33 15.76 16.50
CA VAL A 245 8.14 15.41 15.71
C VAL A 245 7.09 16.49 15.94
N VAL A 246 6.51 17.00 14.86
CA VAL A 246 5.42 17.98 14.88
C VAL A 246 4.30 17.55 13.94
N ASN A 247 3.07 18.04 14.18
CA ASN A 247 1.88 17.68 13.43
C ASN A 247 1.69 16.13 13.33
N ASP A 248 1.57 15.48 14.48
CA ASP A 248 1.48 14.01 14.60
C ASP A 248 0.10 13.51 15.11
N ASP A 249 -0.91 14.39 15.12
CA ASP A 249 -2.27 14.06 15.58
C ASP A 249 -3.06 13.26 14.53
N VAL A 250 -2.89 11.96 14.56
CA VAL A 250 -3.55 11.01 13.64
C VAL A 250 -5.03 10.78 13.93
N LEU A 251 -5.55 11.33 15.02
CA LEU A 251 -6.97 11.16 15.41
C LEU A 251 -7.89 12.19 14.77
N ARG A 252 -7.32 13.22 14.12
CA ARG A 252 -8.05 14.28 13.46
C ARG A 252 -7.89 14.21 11.93
N PRO A 253 -8.73 13.44 11.24
CA PRO A 253 -8.61 13.26 9.79
C PRO A 253 -8.79 14.56 8.99
N GLU A 254 -9.48 15.56 9.55
CA GLU A 254 -9.70 16.86 8.92
C GLU A 254 -8.42 17.69 8.76
N VAL A 255 -7.38 17.43 9.56
CA VAL A 255 -6.09 18.10 9.44
C VAL A 255 -5.01 17.24 8.76
N LEU A 256 -5.38 16.02 8.32
CA LEU A 256 -4.47 15.16 7.61
C LEU A 256 -4.05 15.79 6.28
N ASN A 257 -2.75 15.97 6.09
CA ASN A 257 -2.16 16.58 4.91
C ASN A 257 -2.72 17.97 4.56
N LEU A 258 -3.21 18.70 5.57
CA LEU A 258 -3.66 20.07 5.36
C LEU A 258 -2.45 20.94 4.96
N ASP A 259 -2.58 21.64 3.82
CA ASP A 259 -1.55 22.53 3.25
C ASP A 259 -0.19 21.86 2.92
N VAL A 260 -0.11 20.54 2.97
CA VAL A 260 1.11 19.79 2.62
C VAL A 260 1.20 19.60 1.10
N GLY A 261 2.39 19.92 0.56
CA GLY A 261 2.67 19.77 -0.88
C GLY A 261 2.02 20.82 -1.77
N SER A 262 1.22 21.74 -1.22
CA SER A 262 0.88 22.97 -1.90
C SER A 262 2.10 23.89 -1.92
N PRO A 263 2.46 24.52 -3.04
CA PRO A 263 3.42 25.61 -2.99
C PRO A 263 2.81 26.68 -2.09
N SER A 264 3.39 26.90 -0.91
CA SER A 264 3.03 28.06 -0.10
C SER A 264 3.06 29.28 -1.02
N PRO A 265 2.04 30.16 -1.03
CA PRO A 265 2.15 31.40 -1.75
C PRO A 265 3.44 32.05 -1.26
N ARG A 266 4.42 32.24 -2.15
CA ARG A 266 5.64 32.94 -1.80
C ARG A 266 5.18 34.29 -1.22
N PRO A 267 5.65 34.69 -0.03
CA PRO A 267 5.35 36.02 0.45
C PRO A 267 5.72 36.99 -0.68
N ALA A 268 4.79 37.87 -1.03
CA ALA A 268 5.04 38.88 -2.04
C ALA A 268 6.36 39.57 -1.69
N SER A 269 7.30 39.57 -2.62
CA SER A 269 8.56 40.31 -2.44
C SER A 269 8.19 41.75 -2.08
N PRO A 270 8.75 42.32 -1.03
CA PRO A 270 8.48 43.74 -0.75
C PRO A 270 8.84 44.55 -2.00
N SER A 271 7.86 45.27 -2.52
CA SER A 271 8.06 46.20 -3.61
C SER A 271 9.11 47.21 -3.16
N THR A 272 10.25 47.21 -3.81
CA THR A 272 11.27 48.23 -3.71
C THR A 272 10.78 49.56 -4.26
#